data_4c0187928411157431c62e541332099e
#
_entry.id   4c0187928411157431c62e541332099e
#
_cell.length_a   1.000
_cell.length_b   1.000
_cell.length_c   1.000
_cell.angle_alpha   90.00
_cell.angle_beta   90.00
_cell.angle_gamma   90.00
#
_symmetry.space_group_name_H-M   'P 1'
#
loop_
_entity.id
_entity.type
_entity.pdbx_description
1 polymer ?
#
loop_
_entity_poly.entity_id
_entity_poly.type
_entity_poly.pdbx_seq_one_letter_code
_entity_poly.pdbx_strand_id
1 'polypeptide(L)'
;MTMTIGCDPEFFLKDLTSGKLVSAIPFITGTKENPFRLPLGGNIQRDNVAMEIATDPADNMEKFVSNIQNTLSEAIKTLPSNTEIVAIPSASFDPDQLTHPEAMAFGCDPDYDAWTVRDNEKPCAVDNTFRSCGAHIHVGTDGKDENMFLLEFEGKLNTIKVMDCLHGVISSILDSNKEAIDRRQLYGKPGAHRPKDYGVEYRVLSNYWLKSPVTVMMIYSLTQDALTIVRSGKSAELIDEMDESQVKSVISNGDSVMAMKMFERSLIPRLSADSMFYFNEALAKLKANDMNFHAEWNLYGKEKIA
;
A
#
# COMPACT_ATOMS: atom_id res chain seq x y z
N MET A 1 12.81 -21.89 -0.32
CA MET A 1 11.44 -21.33 -0.22
C MET A 1 11.46 -19.86 -0.54
N THR A 2 10.45 -19.46 -1.16
CA THR A 2 10.19 -18.13 -1.65
C THR A 2 9.78 -17.21 -0.50
N MET A 3 10.01 -15.90 -0.65
CA MET A 3 9.43 -14.91 0.22
C MET A 3 7.93 -15.16 0.40
N THR A 4 7.38 -14.72 1.50
CA THR A 4 5.94 -14.52 1.64
C THR A 4 5.60 -13.05 1.54
N ILE A 5 4.52 -12.70 0.83
CA ILE A 5 4.01 -11.35 0.70
C ILE A 5 2.55 -11.30 1.13
N GLY A 6 2.18 -10.26 1.85
CA GLY A 6 0.80 -9.93 2.22
C GLY A 6 0.59 -8.44 2.18
N CYS A 7 -0.63 -8.00 2.40
CA CYS A 7 -0.94 -6.58 2.50
C CYS A 7 -2.17 -6.33 3.39
N ASP A 8 -2.26 -5.10 3.93
CA ASP A 8 -3.36 -4.59 4.72
C ASP A 8 -3.88 -3.26 4.16
N PRO A 9 -4.48 -3.27 2.95
CA PRO A 9 -4.95 -2.04 2.32
C PRO A 9 -6.21 -1.47 2.99
N GLU A 10 -6.22 -0.15 3.05
CA GLU A 10 -7.29 0.67 3.56
C GLU A 10 -8.09 1.30 2.40
N PHE A 11 -9.40 1.39 2.57
CA PHE A 11 -10.31 1.95 1.58
C PHE A 11 -11.35 2.85 2.24
N PHE A 12 -11.76 3.91 1.56
CA PHE A 12 -12.95 4.64 1.96
C PHE A 12 -14.21 4.00 1.36
N LEU A 13 -15.34 4.33 1.97
CA LEU A 13 -16.65 3.93 1.48
C LEU A 13 -17.41 5.15 0.96
N LYS A 14 -18.17 4.96 -0.11
CA LYS A 14 -18.98 6.00 -0.72
C LYS A 14 -20.43 5.54 -0.81
N ASP A 15 -21.35 6.35 -0.33
CA ASP A 15 -22.78 6.15 -0.52
C ASP A 15 -23.17 6.50 -1.96
N LEU A 16 -23.77 5.54 -2.65
CA LEU A 16 -24.15 5.68 -4.06
C LEU A 16 -25.33 6.63 -4.28
N THR A 17 -26.14 6.87 -3.24
CA THR A 17 -27.32 7.75 -3.32
C THR A 17 -26.90 9.22 -3.23
N SER A 18 -26.05 9.55 -2.27
CA SER A 18 -25.58 10.93 -2.04
C SER A 18 -24.32 11.26 -2.82
N GLY A 19 -23.54 10.26 -3.25
CA GLY A 19 -22.20 10.43 -3.83
C GLY A 19 -21.12 10.83 -2.83
N LYS A 20 -21.43 10.85 -1.52
CA LYS A 20 -20.52 11.29 -0.46
C LYS A 20 -19.78 10.13 0.18
N LEU A 21 -18.60 10.42 0.75
CA LEU A 21 -17.89 9.47 1.59
C LEU A 21 -18.61 9.27 2.92
N VAL A 22 -18.64 8.02 3.37
CA VAL A 22 -19.28 7.61 4.62
C VAL A 22 -18.30 6.80 5.47
N SER A 23 -18.46 6.93 6.79
CA SER A 23 -17.66 6.16 7.74
C SER A 23 -17.92 4.66 7.63
N ALA A 24 -16.87 3.84 7.65
CA ALA A 24 -16.97 2.39 7.68
C ALA A 24 -17.41 1.85 9.05
N ILE A 25 -17.32 2.65 10.10
CA ILE A 25 -17.57 2.22 11.49
C ILE A 25 -18.95 1.55 11.68
N PRO A 26 -20.06 2.05 11.12
CA PRO A 26 -21.36 1.43 11.27
C PRO A 26 -21.52 0.07 10.56
N PHE A 27 -20.68 -0.20 9.58
CA PHE A 27 -20.85 -1.35 8.68
C PHE A 27 -19.87 -2.49 8.97
N ILE A 28 -18.69 -2.18 9.51
CA ILE A 28 -17.62 -3.15 9.73
C ILE A 28 -17.56 -3.51 11.23
N THR A 29 -17.79 -4.79 11.54
CA THR A 29 -17.78 -5.28 12.92
C THR A 29 -16.39 -5.62 13.44
N GLY A 30 -15.45 -5.98 12.55
CA GLY A 30 -14.06 -6.25 12.93
C GLY A 30 -13.36 -5.01 13.49
N THR A 31 -12.50 -5.18 14.49
CA THR A 31 -11.61 -4.14 15.06
C THR A 31 -10.16 -4.57 14.93
N LYS A 32 -9.21 -3.68 15.25
CA LYS A 32 -7.78 -4.03 15.27
C LYS A 32 -7.45 -5.18 16.23
N GLU A 33 -8.12 -5.22 17.38
CA GLU A 33 -7.91 -6.24 18.40
C GLU A 33 -8.63 -7.56 18.05
N ASN A 34 -9.70 -7.48 17.26
CA ASN A 34 -10.51 -8.63 16.87
C ASN A 34 -10.99 -8.50 15.42
N PRO A 35 -10.11 -8.68 14.42
CA PRO A 35 -10.48 -8.62 13.02
C PRO A 35 -11.49 -9.71 12.66
N PHE A 36 -12.44 -9.39 11.79
CA PHE A 36 -13.41 -10.36 11.32
C PHE A 36 -12.80 -11.20 10.19
N ARG A 37 -12.69 -12.52 10.41
CA ARG A 37 -12.17 -13.47 9.41
C ARG A 37 -13.19 -13.68 8.30
N LEU A 38 -12.75 -13.51 7.04
CA LEU A 38 -13.58 -13.68 5.85
C LEU A 38 -13.58 -15.15 5.38
N PRO A 39 -14.69 -15.63 4.78
CA PRO A 39 -14.85 -17.05 4.38
C PRO A 39 -13.80 -17.57 3.40
N LEU A 40 -13.41 -16.76 2.41
CA LEU A 40 -12.41 -17.15 1.39
C LEU A 40 -10.96 -16.78 1.75
N GLY A 41 -10.72 -16.36 2.98
CA GLY A 41 -9.41 -15.94 3.47
C GLY A 41 -9.30 -14.43 3.68
N GLY A 42 -8.25 -14.03 4.39
CA GLY A 42 -8.08 -12.64 4.80
C GLY A 42 -9.04 -12.22 5.93
N ASN A 43 -8.88 -10.99 6.37
CA ASN A 43 -9.68 -10.39 7.43
C ASN A 43 -10.20 -9.03 6.96
N ILE A 44 -11.25 -8.55 7.65
CA ILE A 44 -11.76 -7.19 7.51
C ILE A 44 -11.91 -6.55 8.88
N GLN A 45 -11.53 -5.29 8.99
CA GLN A 45 -11.66 -4.48 10.20
C GLN A 45 -11.90 -3.02 9.84
N ARG A 46 -12.37 -2.24 10.81
CA ARG A 46 -12.39 -0.80 10.68
C ARG A 46 -11.08 -0.21 11.22
N ASP A 47 -10.53 0.74 10.50
CA ASP A 47 -9.47 1.62 10.98
C ASP A 47 -9.89 3.06 10.84
N ASN A 48 -10.25 3.70 11.95
CA ASN A 48 -10.90 5.01 11.95
C ASN A 48 -12.18 4.94 11.07
N VAL A 49 -12.34 5.83 10.10
CA VAL A 49 -13.48 5.81 9.15
C VAL A 49 -13.25 4.90 7.93
N ALA A 50 -12.06 4.34 7.78
CA ALA A 50 -11.73 3.47 6.67
C ALA A 50 -12.12 2.00 6.96
N MET A 51 -12.38 1.27 5.90
CA MET A 51 -12.39 -0.18 5.88
C MET A 51 -10.97 -0.64 5.58
N GLU A 52 -10.40 -1.46 6.44
CA GLU A 52 -9.13 -2.12 6.23
C GLU A 52 -9.35 -3.60 6.00
N ILE A 53 -8.69 -4.17 5.00
CA ILE A 53 -8.62 -5.61 4.80
C ILE A 53 -7.19 -6.08 5.03
N ALA A 54 -7.00 -7.31 5.50
CA ALA A 54 -5.69 -7.93 5.58
C ALA A 54 -5.72 -9.25 4.83
N THR A 55 -4.79 -9.45 3.89
CA THR A 55 -4.72 -10.67 3.09
C THR A 55 -3.94 -11.77 3.81
N ASP A 56 -4.27 -13.02 3.52
CA ASP A 56 -3.37 -14.12 3.87
C ASP A 56 -2.05 -14.01 3.10
N PRO A 57 -0.91 -14.41 3.68
CA PRO A 57 0.37 -14.36 3.01
C PRO A 57 0.40 -15.28 1.78
N ALA A 58 1.05 -14.82 0.73
CA ALA A 58 1.22 -15.53 -0.54
C ALA A 58 2.70 -15.80 -0.81
N ASP A 59 3.00 -16.94 -1.40
CA ASP A 59 4.34 -17.40 -1.76
C ASP A 59 4.64 -17.27 -3.27
N ASN A 60 3.65 -16.80 -4.04
CA ASN A 60 3.78 -16.53 -5.46
C ASN A 60 2.80 -15.42 -5.90
N MET A 61 3.03 -14.87 -7.10
CA MET A 61 2.27 -13.76 -7.66
C MET A 61 0.79 -14.07 -7.83
N GLU A 62 0.46 -15.24 -8.40
CA GLU A 62 -0.91 -15.65 -8.67
C GLU A 62 -1.72 -15.72 -7.37
N LYS A 63 -1.15 -16.31 -6.33
CA LYS A 63 -1.77 -16.40 -5.00
C LYS A 63 -1.90 -15.02 -4.34
N PHE A 64 -0.93 -14.13 -4.52
CA PHE A 64 -1.02 -12.76 -4.00
C PHE A 64 -2.19 -12.01 -4.62
N VAL A 65 -2.33 -12.04 -5.95
CA VAL A 65 -3.45 -11.43 -6.67
C VAL A 65 -4.78 -12.08 -6.26
N SER A 66 -4.86 -13.41 -6.21
CA SER A 66 -6.09 -14.11 -5.87
C SER A 66 -6.52 -13.89 -4.42
N ASN A 67 -5.58 -13.79 -3.47
CA ASN A 67 -5.88 -13.46 -2.08
C ASN A 67 -6.52 -12.07 -1.97
N ILE A 68 -5.98 -11.07 -2.68
CA ILE A 68 -6.56 -9.71 -2.73
C ILE A 68 -7.96 -9.76 -3.32
N GLN A 69 -8.15 -10.41 -4.47
CA GLN A 69 -9.45 -10.52 -5.13
C GLN A 69 -10.50 -11.20 -4.25
N ASN A 70 -10.13 -12.33 -3.62
CA ASN A 70 -11.02 -13.06 -2.73
C ASN A 70 -11.41 -12.20 -1.52
N THR A 71 -10.43 -11.54 -0.89
CA THR A 71 -10.67 -10.68 0.27
C THR A 71 -11.58 -9.50 -0.08
N LEU A 72 -11.34 -8.82 -1.22
CA LEU A 72 -12.19 -7.73 -1.70
C LEU A 72 -13.61 -8.22 -2.01
N SER A 73 -13.73 -9.36 -2.70
CA SER A 73 -15.03 -9.95 -3.07
C SER A 73 -15.87 -10.32 -1.83
N GLU A 74 -15.23 -10.82 -0.77
CA GLU A 74 -15.92 -11.13 0.48
C GLU A 74 -16.23 -9.86 1.30
N ALA A 75 -15.31 -8.89 1.32
CA ALA A 75 -15.50 -7.62 2.02
C ALA A 75 -16.74 -6.87 1.50
N ILE A 76 -16.92 -6.80 0.18
CA ILE A 76 -18.12 -6.15 -0.44
C ILE A 76 -19.42 -6.77 0.04
N LYS A 77 -19.47 -8.07 0.29
CA LYS A 77 -20.68 -8.75 0.78
C LYS A 77 -21.10 -8.31 2.19
N THR A 78 -20.17 -7.74 2.95
CA THR A 78 -20.46 -7.22 4.30
C THR A 78 -21.02 -5.80 4.27
N LEU A 79 -20.91 -5.09 3.15
CA LEU A 79 -21.34 -3.70 2.99
C LEU A 79 -22.83 -3.60 2.60
N PRO A 80 -23.51 -2.48 2.94
CA PRO A 80 -24.83 -2.17 2.39
C PRO A 80 -24.81 -2.10 0.86
N SER A 81 -25.92 -2.46 0.21
CA SER A 81 -26.03 -2.49 -1.25
C SER A 81 -25.89 -1.13 -1.94
N ASN A 82 -26.13 -0.04 -1.19
CA ASN A 82 -25.96 1.34 -1.69
C ASN A 82 -24.56 1.91 -1.40
N THR A 83 -23.59 1.08 -1.03
CA THR A 83 -22.25 1.53 -0.67
C THR A 83 -21.22 0.88 -1.59
N GLU A 84 -20.24 1.67 -2.05
CA GLU A 84 -19.11 1.19 -2.83
C GLU A 84 -17.76 1.46 -2.14
N ILE A 85 -16.78 0.61 -2.42
CA ILE A 85 -15.38 0.78 -2.00
C ILE A 85 -14.70 1.74 -2.97
N VAL A 86 -13.95 2.73 -2.44
CA VAL A 86 -13.17 3.65 -3.26
C VAL A 86 -11.68 3.63 -2.86
N ALA A 87 -10.82 3.39 -3.85
CA ALA A 87 -9.36 3.35 -3.69
C ALA A 87 -8.77 4.74 -3.97
N ILE A 88 -8.85 5.64 -2.99
CA ILE A 88 -8.27 6.98 -3.03
C ILE A 88 -7.34 7.20 -1.82
N PRO A 89 -6.20 7.88 -2.00
CA PRO A 89 -5.17 8.02 -0.96
C PRO A 89 -5.58 8.86 0.24
N SER A 90 -6.40 9.87 0.03
CA SER A 90 -6.87 10.77 1.09
C SER A 90 -8.15 11.50 0.69
N ALA A 91 -8.90 11.94 1.68
CA ALA A 91 -10.09 12.77 1.49
C ALA A 91 -10.47 13.49 2.79
N SER A 92 -11.30 14.55 2.66
CA SER A 92 -12.00 15.15 3.78
C SER A 92 -13.40 14.58 3.90
N PHE A 93 -13.83 14.31 5.11
CA PHE A 93 -15.16 13.79 5.46
C PHE A 93 -16.07 14.89 5.99
N ASP A 94 -17.36 14.75 5.75
CA ASP A 94 -18.35 15.61 6.40
C ASP A 94 -18.28 15.41 7.94
N PRO A 95 -18.41 16.46 8.76
CA PRO A 95 -18.23 16.38 10.22
C PRO A 95 -19.16 15.38 10.92
N ASP A 96 -20.35 15.12 10.36
CA ASP A 96 -21.30 14.13 10.88
C ASP A 96 -20.78 12.69 10.79
N GLN A 97 -19.89 12.40 9.85
CA GLN A 97 -19.22 11.10 9.69
C GLN A 97 -18.11 10.87 10.72
N LEU A 98 -17.70 11.91 11.44
CA LEU A 98 -16.55 11.91 12.35
C LEU A 98 -16.95 11.99 13.83
N THR A 99 -18.23 11.82 14.17
CA THR A 99 -18.75 11.97 15.53
C THR A 99 -18.44 10.78 16.45
N HIS A 100 -18.11 9.62 15.87
CA HIS A 100 -17.75 8.43 16.66
C HIS A 100 -16.37 8.60 17.31
N PRO A 101 -16.16 8.15 18.58
CA PRO A 101 -14.85 8.26 19.25
C PRO A 101 -13.69 7.66 18.46
N GLU A 102 -13.87 6.51 17.80
CA GLU A 102 -12.84 5.92 16.95
C GLU A 102 -12.50 6.82 15.73
N ALA A 103 -13.50 7.51 15.18
CA ALA A 103 -13.27 8.44 14.08
C ALA A 103 -12.45 9.68 14.49
N MET A 104 -12.53 10.08 15.75
CA MET A 104 -11.80 11.22 16.30
C MET A 104 -10.38 10.84 16.77
N ALA A 105 -10.08 9.55 16.92
CA ALA A 105 -8.77 9.10 17.37
C ALA A 105 -7.76 9.27 16.21
N PHE A 106 -6.80 10.17 16.38
CA PHE A 106 -5.64 10.30 15.49
C PHE A 106 -4.47 9.50 16.07
N GLY A 107 -3.85 8.73 15.22
CA GLY A 107 -2.61 8.05 15.53
C GLY A 107 -2.77 6.53 15.55
N CYS A 108 -2.02 5.89 14.67
CA CYS A 108 -1.70 4.47 14.77
C CYS A 108 -0.56 4.25 15.77
N ASP A 109 -0.26 2.99 16.03
CA ASP A 109 0.98 2.61 16.72
C ASP A 109 2.18 3.26 16.02
N PRO A 110 3.25 3.58 16.76
CA PRO A 110 4.45 4.17 16.17
C PRO A 110 4.96 3.34 15.01
N ASP A 111 5.39 4.00 13.95
CA ASP A 111 6.21 3.43 12.90
C ASP A 111 7.60 4.09 12.91
N TYR A 112 8.53 3.52 12.17
CA TYR A 112 9.94 3.88 12.21
C TYR A 112 10.41 4.37 10.85
N ASP A 113 11.37 5.29 10.84
CA ASP A 113 12.08 5.72 9.64
C ASP A 113 13.38 4.88 9.50
N ALA A 114 13.46 4.11 8.43
CA ALA A 114 14.63 3.26 8.14
C ALA A 114 15.88 4.07 7.81
N TRP A 115 15.77 5.31 7.34
CA TRP A 115 16.89 6.17 6.98
C TRP A 115 17.57 6.76 8.21
N THR A 116 16.79 7.22 9.17
CA THR A 116 17.29 7.87 10.40
C THR A 116 17.38 6.91 11.58
N VAL A 117 16.77 5.72 11.48
CA VAL A 117 16.65 4.73 12.56
C VAL A 117 16.00 5.33 13.81
N ARG A 118 14.92 6.09 13.60
CA ARG A 118 14.14 6.77 14.65
C ARG A 118 12.66 6.51 14.46
N ASP A 119 11.91 6.74 15.52
CA ASP A 119 10.46 6.78 15.45
C ASP A 119 10.02 7.93 14.55
N ASN A 120 9.01 7.69 13.73
CA ASN A 120 8.33 8.77 13.04
C ASN A 120 7.49 9.58 14.02
N GLU A 121 7.50 10.89 13.85
CA GLU A 121 6.61 11.77 14.62
C GLU A 121 5.15 11.41 14.33
N LYS A 122 4.34 11.35 15.38
CA LYS A 122 2.91 11.14 15.23
C LYS A 122 2.32 12.26 14.38
N PRO A 123 1.51 11.93 13.38
CA PRO A 123 0.89 12.94 12.55
C PRO A 123 -0.02 13.83 13.39
N CYS A 124 0.12 15.13 13.19
CA CYS A 124 -0.75 16.15 13.76
C CYS A 124 -1.55 16.74 12.60
N ALA A 125 -2.81 16.34 12.47
CA ALA A 125 -3.66 16.89 11.44
C ALA A 125 -4.05 18.34 11.78
N VAL A 126 -3.78 19.26 10.86
CA VAL A 126 -4.24 20.64 10.93
C VAL A 126 -5.74 20.72 10.62
N ASP A 127 -6.23 19.82 9.76
CA ASP A 127 -7.64 19.66 9.40
C ASP A 127 -8.21 18.39 10.04
N ASN A 128 -9.11 18.56 10.98
CA ASN A 128 -9.76 17.48 11.69
C ASN A 128 -10.69 16.61 10.81
N THR A 129 -11.03 17.07 9.60
CA THR A 129 -11.88 16.32 8.65
C THR A 129 -11.06 15.41 7.73
N PHE A 130 -9.77 15.66 7.59
CA PHE A 130 -8.88 14.93 6.69
C PHE A 130 -8.61 13.51 7.18
N ARG A 131 -8.69 12.53 6.27
CA ARG A 131 -8.33 11.12 6.49
C ARG A 131 -7.51 10.60 5.31
N SER A 132 -6.67 9.60 5.60
CA SER A 132 -5.82 8.99 4.58
C SER A 132 -5.99 7.47 4.58
N CYS A 133 -5.71 6.84 3.43
CA CYS A 133 -5.67 5.41 3.23
C CYS A 133 -4.29 4.99 2.72
N GLY A 134 -3.71 4.00 3.39
CA GLY A 134 -2.50 3.32 2.98
C GLY A 134 -2.80 1.96 2.35
N ALA A 135 -1.74 1.33 1.84
CA ALA A 135 -1.76 -0.07 1.52
C ALA A 135 -0.36 -0.61 1.77
N HIS A 136 -0.17 -1.14 2.95
CA HIS A 136 1.14 -1.58 3.42
C HIS A 136 1.47 -2.94 2.84
N ILE A 137 2.75 -3.16 2.61
CA ILE A 137 3.26 -4.42 2.06
C ILE A 137 4.01 -5.14 3.16
N HIS A 138 3.55 -6.35 3.47
CA HIS A 138 4.22 -7.26 4.40
C HIS A 138 5.11 -8.20 3.63
N VAL A 139 6.40 -8.20 3.95
CA VAL A 139 7.38 -9.10 3.34
C VAL A 139 7.98 -9.96 4.43
N GLY A 140 7.92 -11.27 4.24
CA GLY A 140 8.34 -12.23 5.25
C GLY A 140 9.11 -13.40 4.69
N THR A 141 9.71 -14.16 5.63
CA THR A 141 10.40 -15.42 5.41
C THR A 141 10.08 -16.42 6.52
N ASP A 142 10.16 -17.70 6.23
CA ASP A 142 10.07 -18.77 7.24
C ASP A 142 11.41 -19.03 7.98
N GLY A 143 12.43 -18.22 7.69
CA GLY A 143 13.76 -18.32 8.32
C GLY A 143 14.61 -19.50 7.84
N LYS A 144 14.22 -20.17 6.75
CA LYS A 144 14.93 -21.35 6.21
C LYS A 144 15.43 -21.15 4.79
N ASP A 145 15.25 -19.96 4.24
CA ASP A 145 15.61 -19.63 2.88
C ASP A 145 16.69 -18.56 2.79
N GLU A 146 16.98 -18.14 1.57
CA GLU A 146 17.97 -17.10 1.25
C GLU A 146 17.54 -15.68 1.70
N ASN A 147 16.33 -15.52 2.23
CA ASN A 147 15.80 -14.25 2.71
C ASN A 147 15.89 -14.10 4.25
N MET A 148 16.71 -14.91 4.92
CA MET A 148 16.93 -14.83 6.37
C MET A 148 17.35 -13.44 6.85
N PHE A 149 17.97 -12.64 5.99
CA PHE A 149 18.32 -11.24 6.30
C PHE A 149 17.09 -10.40 6.72
N LEU A 150 15.87 -10.78 6.32
CA LEU A 150 14.63 -10.14 6.76
C LEU A 150 14.34 -10.31 8.26
N LEU A 151 15.00 -11.23 8.94
CA LEU A 151 14.91 -11.42 10.39
C LEU A 151 15.93 -10.58 11.15
N GLU A 152 16.95 -10.07 10.45
CA GLU A 152 18.04 -9.27 11.02
C GLU A 152 17.72 -7.78 10.95
N PHE A 153 18.16 -7.03 11.96
CA PHE A 153 17.89 -5.59 12.04
C PHE A 153 18.38 -4.83 10.79
N GLU A 154 19.62 -5.04 10.41
CA GLU A 154 20.25 -4.36 9.27
C GLU A 154 19.62 -4.78 7.93
N GLY A 155 19.28 -6.06 7.80
CA GLY A 155 18.61 -6.58 6.63
C GLY A 155 17.20 -6.00 6.45
N LYS A 156 16.46 -5.82 7.54
CA LYS A 156 15.16 -5.13 7.53
C LYS A 156 15.31 -3.68 7.05
N LEU A 157 16.26 -2.92 7.61
CA LEU A 157 16.49 -1.53 7.20
C LEU A 157 16.91 -1.42 5.73
N ASN A 158 17.82 -2.27 5.27
CA ASN A 158 18.25 -2.30 3.88
C ASN A 158 17.10 -2.64 2.94
N THR A 159 16.23 -3.57 3.33
CA THR A 159 15.04 -3.90 2.55
C THR A 159 14.11 -2.69 2.39
N ILE A 160 13.83 -1.97 3.45
CA ILE A 160 12.98 -0.76 3.40
C ILE A 160 13.60 0.33 2.54
N LYS A 161 14.91 0.61 2.69
CA LYS A 161 15.60 1.61 1.87
C LYS A 161 15.59 1.26 0.38
N VAL A 162 15.82 -0.01 0.05
CA VAL A 162 15.74 -0.49 -1.33
C VAL A 162 14.28 -0.44 -1.84
N MET A 163 13.29 -0.75 -1.01
CA MET A 163 11.88 -0.57 -1.37
C MET A 163 11.54 0.91 -1.61
N ASP A 164 12.10 1.87 -0.86
CA ASP A 164 11.94 3.28 -1.18
C ASP A 164 12.53 3.62 -2.57
N CYS A 165 13.73 3.11 -2.86
CA CYS A 165 14.35 3.31 -4.17
C CYS A 165 13.50 2.76 -5.33
N LEU A 166 12.87 1.60 -5.15
CA LEU A 166 12.05 0.97 -6.19
C LEU A 166 10.58 1.41 -6.09
N HIS A 167 9.88 0.95 -5.05
CA HIS A 167 8.44 1.16 -4.90
C HIS A 167 8.11 2.63 -4.66
N GLY A 168 8.86 3.31 -3.77
CA GLY A 168 8.64 4.71 -3.43
C GLY A 168 8.83 5.63 -4.63
N VAL A 169 9.94 5.48 -5.37
CA VAL A 169 10.21 6.27 -6.58
C VAL A 169 9.20 5.96 -7.67
N ILE A 170 8.90 4.68 -7.95
CA ILE A 170 7.90 4.31 -8.96
C ILE A 170 6.50 4.79 -8.57
N SER A 171 6.15 4.77 -7.28
CA SER A 171 4.87 5.34 -6.82
C SER A 171 4.77 6.83 -7.11
N SER A 172 5.88 7.57 -7.06
CA SER A 172 5.88 9.00 -7.38
C SER A 172 5.63 9.29 -8.87
N ILE A 173 5.79 8.28 -9.75
CA ILE A 173 5.40 8.35 -11.17
C ILE A 173 3.91 8.05 -11.33
N LEU A 174 3.41 7.01 -10.67
CA LEU A 174 2.07 6.45 -10.90
C LEU A 174 0.99 7.04 -9.98
N ASP A 175 1.39 7.63 -8.86
CA ASP A 175 0.52 8.15 -7.79
C ASP A 175 0.98 9.56 -7.38
N SER A 176 0.94 10.50 -8.33
CA SER A 176 1.39 11.89 -8.18
C SER A 176 0.24 12.90 -8.10
N ASN A 177 -0.99 12.45 -7.88
CA ASN A 177 -2.14 13.33 -7.71
C ASN A 177 -2.11 14.05 -6.35
N LYS A 178 -2.99 15.06 -6.20
CA LYS A 178 -3.05 15.87 -4.98
C LYS A 178 -3.33 15.03 -3.74
N GLU A 179 -4.24 14.10 -3.82
CA GLU A 179 -4.64 13.23 -2.71
C GLU A 179 -3.47 12.35 -2.21
N ALA A 180 -2.63 11.86 -3.12
CA ALA A 180 -1.43 11.11 -2.77
C ALA A 180 -0.37 12.00 -2.10
N ILE A 181 -0.16 13.21 -2.60
CA ILE A 181 0.77 14.18 -2.03
C ILE A 181 0.30 14.62 -0.64
N ASP A 182 -0.98 14.95 -0.48
CA ASP A 182 -1.57 15.32 0.81
C ASP A 182 -1.43 14.20 1.85
N ARG A 183 -1.63 12.93 1.45
CA ARG A 183 -1.38 11.78 2.34
C ARG A 183 0.06 11.75 2.83
N ARG A 184 1.05 11.94 1.94
CA ARG A 184 2.49 11.87 2.29
C ARG A 184 2.94 12.96 3.27
N GLN A 185 2.15 14.02 3.45
CA GLN A 185 2.43 15.03 4.48
C GLN A 185 2.19 14.49 5.90
N LEU A 186 1.27 13.53 6.06
CA LEU A 186 0.91 12.96 7.35
C LEU A 186 1.43 11.54 7.53
N TYR A 187 1.21 10.67 6.54
CA TYR A 187 1.56 9.25 6.57
C TYR A 187 2.30 8.83 5.31
N GLY A 188 2.99 7.70 5.38
CA GLY A 188 3.70 7.17 4.22
C GLY A 188 4.94 7.99 3.86
N LYS A 189 5.61 8.53 4.86
CA LYS A 189 6.91 9.19 4.71
C LYS A 189 7.95 8.20 4.22
N PRO A 190 9.02 8.66 3.51
CA PRO A 190 10.13 7.79 3.13
C PRO A 190 10.68 7.03 4.34
N GLY A 191 10.99 5.76 4.17
CA GLY A 191 11.50 4.91 5.23
C GLY A 191 10.47 4.40 6.23
N ALA A 192 9.19 4.80 6.10
CA ALA A 192 8.13 4.40 7.03
C ALA A 192 7.93 2.88 7.02
N HIS A 193 8.12 2.24 8.18
CA HIS A 193 8.03 0.79 8.32
C HIS A 193 7.73 0.36 9.75
N ARG A 194 7.34 -0.91 9.90
CA ARG A 194 7.35 -1.64 11.17
C ARG A 194 8.15 -2.93 11.03
N PRO A 195 9.10 -3.19 11.94
CA PRO A 195 9.73 -4.50 12.03
C PRO A 195 8.71 -5.52 12.53
N LYS A 196 8.72 -6.71 11.93
CA LYS A 196 7.89 -7.85 12.32
C LYS A 196 8.79 -9.06 12.62
N ASP A 197 8.28 -10.00 13.39
CA ASP A 197 9.03 -11.23 13.70
C ASP A 197 9.29 -12.07 12.45
N TYR A 198 8.41 -11.99 11.44
CA TYR A 198 8.54 -12.66 10.15
C TYR A 198 9.29 -11.86 9.09
N GLY A 199 9.60 -10.57 9.34
CA GLY A 199 10.22 -9.69 8.35
C GLY A 199 9.90 -8.22 8.55
N VAL A 200 9.30 -7.57 7.56
CA VAL A 200 9.00 -6.12 7.56
C VAL A 200 7.61 -5.81 7.03
N GLU A 201 7.04 -4.72 7.52
CA GLU A 201 5.88 -4.04 6.97
C GLU A 201 6.33 -2.70 6.39
N TYR A 202 6.27 -2.56 5.06
CA TYR A 202 6.58 -1.32 4.34
C TYR A 202 5.34 -0.46 4.24
N ARG A 203 5.40 0.80 4.72
CA ARG A 203 4.23 1.65 4.98
C ARG A 203 4.14 2.91 4.12
N VAL A 204 5.01 3.06 3.15
CA VAL A 204 5.12 4.29 2.35
C VAL A 204 3.97 4.46 1.35
N LEU A 205 3.51 3.37 0.74
CA LEU A 205 2.56 3.42 -0.36
C LEU A 205 1.13 3.75 0.09
N SER A 206 0.42 4.52 -0.73
CA SER A 206 -1.03 4.64 -0.67
C SER A 206 -1.69 3.38 -1.25
N ASN A 207 -3.02 3.37 -1.29
CA ASN A 207 -3.78 2.28 -1.90
C ASN A 207 -3.86 2.32 -3.44
N TYR A 208 -3.07 3.18 -4.13
CA TYR A 208 -3.12 3.36 -5.58
C TYR A 208 -2.88 2.05 -6.36
N TRP A 209 -2.00 1.22 -5.83
CA TRP A 209 -1.58 -0.01 -6.49
C TRP A 209 -2.62 -1.14 -6.40
N LEU A 210 -3.67 -0.93 -5.61
CA LEU A 210 -4.84 -1.82 -5.56
C LEU A 210 -5.85 -1.51 -6.68
N LYS A 211 -5.67 -0.44 -7.46
CA LYS A 211 -6.63 -0.06 -8.53
C LYS A 211 -6.75 -1.10 -9.63
N SER A 212 -5.75 -1.95 -9.82
CA SER A 212 -5.76 -2.99 -10.87
C SER A 212 -4.91 -4.20 -10.47
N PRO A 213 -5.27 -5.42 -10.88
CA PRO A 213 -4.38 -6.59 -10.77
C PRO A 213 -2.99 -6.37 -11.39
N VAL A 214 -2.90 -5.58 -12.47
CA VAL A 214 -1.62 -5.25 -13.12
C VAL A 214 -0.69 -4.50 -12.17
N THR A 215 -1.19 -3.53 -11.44
CA THR A 215 -0.40 -2.79 -10.45
C THR A 215 -0.03 -3.66 -9.24
N VAL A 216 -0.86 -4.62 -8.87
CA VAL A 216 -0.52 -5.63 -7.84
C VAL A 216 0.61 -6.54 -8.31
N MET A 217 0.57 -7.02 -9.56
CA MET A 217 1.63 -7.84 -10.15
C MET A 217 2.95 -7.05 -10.26
N MET A 218 2.87 -5.75 -10.58
CA MET A 218 4.03 -4.86 -10.54
C MET A 218 4.64 -4.79 -9.13
N ILE A 219 3.83 -4.57 -8.09
CA ILE A 219 4.31 -4.52 -6.70
C ILE A 219 4.97 -5.84 -6.29
N TYR A 220 4.37 -6.97 -6.65
CA TYR A 220 4.98 -8.28 -6.39
C TYR A 220 6.37 -8.41 -7.05
N SER A 221 6.47 -8.10 -8.34
CA SER A 221 7.74 -8.19 -9.10
C SER A 221 8.81 -7.24 -8.56
N LEU A 222 8.43 -5.99 -8.25
CA LEU A 222 9.34 -5.01 -7.63
C LEU A 222 9.84 -5.47 -6.25
N THR A 223 8.99 -6.15 -5.48
CA THR A 223 9.40 -6.72 -4.18
C THR A 223 10.43 -7.83 -4.38
N GLN A 224 10.26 -8.70 -5.39
CA GLN A 224 11.26 -9.71 -5.74
C GLN A 224 12.60 -9.07 -6.14
N ASP A 225 12.55 -8.02 -6.96
CA ASP A 225 13.76 -7.28 -7.37
C ASP A 225 14.44 -6.63 -6.16
N ALA A 226 13.68 -6.01 -5.26
CA ALA A 226 14.20 -5.42 -4.03
C ALA A 226 14.93 -6.45 -3.17
N LEU A 227 14.34 -7.61 -2.93
CA LEU A 227 14.97 -8.69 -2.16
C LEU A 227 16.22 -9.23 -2.86
N THR A 228 16.22 -9.30 -4.20
CA THR A 228 17.37 -9.73 -4.98
C THR A 228 18.54 -8.75 -4.84
N ILE A 229 18.28 -7.44 -4.83
CA ILE A 229 19.28 -6.40 -4.60
C ILE A 229 19.86 -6.52 -3.19
N VAL A 230 19.01 -6.66 -2.17
CA VAL A 230 19.46 -6.80 -0.77
C VAL A 230 20.31 -8.06 -0.60
N ARG A 231 19.82 -9.21 -1.06
CA ARG A 231 20.51 -10.50 -0.97
C ARG A 231 21.87 -10.49 -1.66
N SER A 232 21.99 -9.78 -2.77
CA SER A 232 23.25 -9.66 -3.50
C SER A 232 24.25 -8.68 -2.88
N GLY A 233 23.90 -8.03 -1.75
CA GLY A 233 24.74 -7.02 -1.08
C GLY A 233 24.86 -5.70 -1.83
N LYS A 234 24.00 -5.43 -2.80
CA LYS A 234 24.05 -4.22 -3.66
C LYS A 234 23.19 -3.05 -3.16
N SER A 235 22.67 -3.14 -1.94
CA SER A 235 21.83 -2.07 -1.37
C SER A 235 22.55 -0.72 -1.32
N ALA A 236 23.78 -0.71 -0.78
CA ALA A 236 24.57 0.51 -0.66
C ALA A 236 24.88 1.13 -2.04
N GLU A 237 25.27 0.31 -3.02
CA GLU A 237 25.55 0.78 -4.39
C GLU A 237 24.32 1.48 -5.00
N LEU A 238 23.13 0.90 -4.87
CA LEU A 238 21.91 1.49 -5.37
C LEU A 238 21.56 2.80 -4.65
N ILE A 239 21.65 2.81 -3.32
CA ILE A 239 21.34 3.99 -2.49
C ILE A 239 22.29 5.14 -2.81
N ASP A 240 23.59 4.88 -2.92
CA ASP A 240 24.60 5.88 -3.26
C ASP A 240 24.36 6.46 -4.66
N GLU A 241 24.04 5.62 -5.65
CA GLU A 241 23.75 6.07 -7.01
C GLU A 241 22.48 6.91 -7.09
N MET A 242 21.45 6.56 -6.33
CA MET A 242 20.15 7.27 -6.35
C MET A 242 20.16 8.52 -5.48
N ASP A 243 21.09 8.66 -4.55
CA ASP A 243 21.17 9.71 -3.53
C ASP A 243 19.97 9.68 -2.55
N GLU A 244 20.24 9.37 -1.30
CA GLU A 244 19.22 9.30 -0.24
C GLU A 244 18.32 10.53 -0.21
N SER A 245 18.92 11.72 -0.32
CA SER A 245 18.19 12.98 -0.22
C SER A 245 17.23 13.16 -1.38
N GLN A 246 17.63 12.74 -2.59
CA GLN A 246 16.77 12.76 -3.78
C GLN A 246 15.63 11.74 -3.68
N VAL A 247 15.90 10.51 -3.23
CA VAL A 247 14.87 9.49 -3.00
C VAL A 247 13.81 10.01 -2.03
N LYS A 248 14.22 10.53 -0.88
CA LYS A 248 13.33 11.08 0.15
C LYS A 248 12.52 12.27 -0.38
N SER A 249 13.17 13.17 -1.11
CA SER A 249 12.51 14.35 -1.69
C SER A 249 11.46 13.96 -2.73
N VAL A 250 11.80 13.04 -3.64
CA VAL A 250 10.90 12.56 -4.69
C VAL A 250 9.65 11.90 -4.10
N ILE A 251 9.82 11.05 -3.10
CA ILE A 251 8.69 10.38 -2.43
C ILE A 251 7.83 11.41 -1.71
N SER A 252 8.43 12.30 -0.91
CA SER A 252 7.68 13.27 -0.08
C SER A 252 6.87 14.26 -0.91
N ASN A 253 7.41 14.68 -2.06
CA ASN A 253 6.81 15.72 -2.89
C ASN A 253 5.98 15.15 -4.07
N GLY A 254 6.06 13.84 -4.33
CA GLY A 254 5.42 13.23 -5.50
C GLY A 254 5.99 13.78 -6.83
N ASP A 255 7.30 14.09 -6.88
CA ASP A 255 7.95 14.64 -8.08
C ASP A 255 8.09 13.57 -9.16
N SER A 256 7.05 13.43 -9.97
CA SER A 256 6.99 12.44 -11.04
C SER A 256 8.05 12.65 -12.14
N VAL A 257 8.48 13.89 -12.37
CA VAL A 257 9.49 14.20 -13.37
C VAL A 257 10.88 13.74 -12.93
N MET A 258 11.24 14.03 -11.69
CA MET A 258 12.50 13.55 -11.11
C MET A 258 12.47 12.04 -10.92
N ALA A 259 11.35 11.49 -10.45
CA ALA A 259 11.16 10.05 -10.32
C ALA A 259 11.39 9.31 -11.64
N MET A 260 10.86 9.82 -12.76
CA MET A 260 11.08 9.22 -14.09
C MET A 260 12.56 9.26 -14.49
N LYS A 261 13.27 10.36 -14.24
CA LYS A 261 14.72 10.45 -14.50
C LYS A 261 15.52 9.43 -13.68
N MET A 262 15.17 9.27 -12.39
CA MET A 262 15.82 8.28 -11.52
C MET A 262 15.50 6.86 -12.00
N PHE A 263 14.27 6.59 -12.39
CA PHE A 263 13.85 5.31 -12.97
C PHE A 263 14.67 4.96 -14.21
N GLU A 264 14.75 5.87 -15.18
CA GLU A 264 15.48 5.66 -16.44
C GLU A 264 16.98 5.45 -16.21
N ARG A 265 17.58 6.25 -15.32
CA ARG A 265 19.02 6.20 -15.05
C ARG A 265 19.44 4.98 -14.25
N SER A 266 18.73 4.72 -13.15
CA SER A 266 19.21 3.85 -12.10
C SER A 266 18.41 2.56 -11.92
N LEU A 267 17.09 2.56 -12.23
CA LEU A 267 16.25 1.40 -11.98
C LEU A 267 16.15 0.47 -13.18
N ILE A 268 15.99 0.99 -14.41
CA ILE A 268 15.87 0.14 -15.61
C ILE A 268 16.96 -0.96 -15.69
N PRO A 269 18.25 -0.68 -15.42
CA PRO A 269 19.29 -1.72 -15.50
C PRO A 269 19.19 -2.80 -14.43
N ARG A 270 18.35 -2.61 -13.40
CA ARG A 270 18.26 -3.46 -12.20
C ARG A 270 16.94 -4.21 -12.08
N LEU A 271 15.94 -3.78 -12.85
CA LEU A 271 14.61 -4.40 -12.80
C LEU A 271 14.55 -5.63 -13.68
N SER A 272 13.81 -6.64 -13.22
CA SER A 272 13.46 -7.83 -13.99
C SER A 272 12.57 -7.50 -15.19
N ALA A 273 12.50 -8.41 -16.14
CA ALA A 273 11.61 -8.29 -17.29
C ALA A 273 10.13 -8.16 -16.87
N ASP A 274 9.73 -8.88 -15.82
CA ASP A 274 8.38 -8.83 -15.26
C ASP A 274 8.07 -7.47 -14.66
N SER A 275 8.96 -6.91 -13.84
CA SER A 275 8.81 -5.56 -13.28
C SER A 275 8.67 -4.51 -14.36
N MET A 276 9.49 -4.57 -15.39
CA MET A 276 9.44 -3.67 -16.54
C MET A 276 8.13 -3.83 -17.33
N PHE A 277 7.70 -5.06 -17.57
CA PHE A 277 6.45 -5.34 -18.26
C PHE A 277 5.25 -4.75 -17.50
N TYR A 278 5.09 -5.09 -16.22
CA TYR A 278 3.96 -4.61 -15.43
C TYR A 278 4.00 -3.10 -15.15
N PHE A 279 5.19 -2.50 -15.03
CA PHE A 279 5.32 -1.04 -14.94
C PHE A 279 4.82 -0.36 -16.22
N ASN A 280 5.21 -0.85 -17.40
CA ASN A 280 4.78 -0.29 -18.66
C ASN A 280 3.26 -0.42 -18.87
N GLU A 281 2.68 -1.57 -18.52
CA GLU A 281 1.22 -1.79 -18.57
C GLU A 281 0.49 -0.84 -17.59
N ALA A 282 0.98 -0.70 -16.36
CA ALA A 282 0.41 0.22 -15.37
C ALA A 282 0.46 1.68 -15.85
N LEU A 283 1.59 2.09 -16.42
CA LEU A 283 1.77 3.44 -16.96
C LEU A 283 0.86 3.69 -18.19
N ALA A 284 0.67 2.69 -19.04
CA ALA A 284 -0.24 2.77 -20.18
C ALA A 284 -1.69 2.93 -19.73
N LYS A 285 -2.14 2.11 -18.75
CA LYS A 285 -3.49 2.23 -18.16
C LYS A 285 -3.70 3.59 -17.49
N LEU A 286 -2.70 4.10 -16.76
CA LEU A 286 -2.77 5.42 -16.13
C LEU A 286 -2.94 6.53 -17.19
N LYS A 287 -2.14 6.51 -18.26
CA LYS A 287 -2.21 7.49 -19.34
C LYS A 287 -3.54 7.44 -20.11
N ALA A 288 -4.11 6.25 -20.23
CA ALA A 288 -5.41 6.06 -20.87
C ALA A 288 -6.60 6.40 -19.94
N ASN A 289 -6.34 6.70 -18.66
CA ASN A 289 -7.35 6.81 -17.60
C ASN A 289 -8.28 5.57 -17.53
N ASP A 290 -7.68 4.39 -17.75
CA ASP A 290 -8.36 3.09 -17.83
C ASP A 290 -8.02 2.22 -16.61
N MET A 291 -8.35 2.72 -15.41
CA MET A 291 -8.23 1.99 -14.15
C MET A 291 -9.53 2.10 -13.36
N ASN A 292 -10.56 1.39 -13.80
CA ASN A 292 -11.78 1.29 -13.04
C ASN A 292 -11.67 0.16 -12.01
N PHE A 293 -11.47 0.51 -10.75
CA PHE A 293 -11.27 -0.41 -9.63
C PHE A 293 -12.30 -1.55 -9.60
N HIS A 294 -13.59 -1.24 -9.72
CA HIS A 294 -14.65 -2.26 -9.66
C HIS A 294 -14.63 -3.19 -10.87
N ALA A 295 -14.38 -2.66 -12.07
CA ALA A 295 -14.26 -3.46 -13.29
C ALA A 295 -13.02 -4.35 -13.27
N GLU A 296 -11.87 -3.81 -12.87
CA GLU A 296 -10.59 -4.52 -12.81
C GLU A 296 -10.64 -5.73 -11.85
N TRP A 297 -11.37 -5.61 -10.74
CA TRP A 297 -11.52 -6.67 -9.75
C TRP A 297 -12.82 -7.47 -9.87
N ASN A 298 -13.64 -7.23 -10.90
CA ASN A 298 -14.96 -7.85 -11.07
C ASN A 298 -15.87 -7.70 -9.83
N LEU A 299 -15.81 -6.54 -9.18
CA LEU A 299 -16.56 -6.24 -7.96
C LEU A 299 -17.95 -5.66 -8.29
N TYR A 300 -18.77 -6.42 -8.97
CA TYR A 300 -20.15 -6.02 -9.25
C TYR A 300 -21.06 -6.41 -8.08
N GLY A 301 -21.85 -5.45 -7.60
CA GLY A 301 -22.80 -5.67 -6.52
C GLY A 301 -23.83 -6.76 -6.84
N LYS A 302 -24.55 -7.25 -5.82
CA LYS A 302 -25.48 -8.38 -5.85
C LYS A 302 -26.56 -8.35 -6.94
N GLU A 303 -26.79 -7.22 -7.64
CA GLU A 303 -27.83 -7.06 -8.65
C GLU A 303 -27.42 -7.41 -10.10
N LYS A 304 -26.14 -7.73 -10.35
CA LYS A 304 -25.68 -8.10 -11.71
C LYS A 304 -25.40 -9.59 -11.92
N ILE A 305 -25.77 -10.44 -10.96
CA ILE A 305 -25.72 -11.89 -11.09
C ILE A 305 -27.19 -12.40 -11.13
N ALA A 306 -27.93 -11.99 -12.15
CA ALA A 306 -29.21 -12.58 -12.52
C ALA A 306 -29.21 -12.83 -14.03
#